data_a8a56494b3301123cc719c7a928e0906
#
_entry.id   a8a56494b3301123cc719c7a928e0906
#
_cell.length_a   1.000
_cell.length_b   1.000
_cell.length_c   1.000
_cell.angle_alpha   90.00
_cell.angle_beta   90.00
_cell.angle_gamma   90.00
#
_symmetry.space_group_name_H-M   'P 1'
#
loop_
_entity.id
_entity.type
_entity.pdbx_description
1 polymer ?
#
loop_
_entity_poly.entity_id
_entity_poly.type
_entity_poly.pdbx_seq_one_letter_code
_entity_poly.pdbx_strand_id
1 'polypeptide(L)'
;MPLNLINIRPGFNKQITDTAAEGQYVDGDFVRFRYGFPEKVGGWSKITTNTLAGATRAQHQWSDLDGNRYVVIGTQKALFIYYGGAYYDITPLETAQTGGTFDTTNTSPTVTVNLVGHNMIAGDYFTFTSVTPPVGAGYTAANFTDQTFEVISSTINTFTITMATNAGVTVAGSGACTINRYVKVGPIGQTFGFGFGTGGYGGASGLTTTLDGALLDDTAGTGGSGTSITLTSTTGFPTSGVIKVGAEFI
;
A
#
# COMPACT_ATOMS: atom_id res chain seq x y z
N MET A 1 9.31 -53.63 44.00
CA MET A 1 9.90 -52.29 43.94
C MET A 1 8.90 -51.31 44.52
N PRO A 2 9.29 -50.47 45.49
CA PRO A 2 8.36 -49.44 45.96
C PRO A 2 8.12 -48.43 44.86
N LEU A 3 6.85 -48.12 44.59
CA LEU A 3 6.43 -47.04 43.69
C LEU A 3 6.63 -45.70 44.43
N ASN A 4 7.57 -44.89 43.95
CA ASN A 4 7.71 -43.52 44.44
C ASN A 4 6.77 -42.59 43.63
N LEU A 5 5.91 -41.91 44.35
CA LEU A 5 5.06 -40.88 43.75
C LEU A 5 5.90 -39.61 43.48
N ILE A 6 6.15 -39.29 42.24
CA ILE A 6 6.79 -38.03 41.86
C ILE A 6 5.71 -36.97 41.68
N ASN A 7 5.67 -36.00 42.57
CA ASN A 7 4.72 -34.89 42.51
C ASN A 7 5.46 -33.67 41.94
N ILE A 8 5.20 -33.35 40.66
CA ILE A 8 5.79 -32.20 40.00
C ILE A 8 4.75 -31.05 40.04
N ARG A 9 5.18 -29.91 40.56
CA ARG A 9 4.32 -28.70 40.61
C ARG A 9 4.12 -28.11 39.23
N PRO A 10 2.89 -27.76 38.85
CA PRO A 10 2.62 -27.09 37.58
C PRO A 10 3.18 -25.67 37.59
N GLY A 11 3.66 -25.21 36.43
CA GLY A 11 4.26 -23.89 36.22
C GLY A 11 5.77 -23.96 36.07
N PHE A 12 6.35 -22.88 35.50
CA PHE A 12 7.80 -22.71 35.37
C PHE A 12 8.34 -21.84 36.49
N ASN A 13 9.31 -22.31 37.24
CA ASN A 13 9.98 -21.51 38.26
C ASN A 13 11.37 -21.10 37.75
N LYS A 14 11.48 -19.88 37.27
CA LYS A 14 12.73 -19.28 36.77
C LYS A 14 13.50 -18.48 37.83
N GLN A 15 13.04 -18.48 39.08
CA GLN A 15 13.67 -17.68 40.16
C GLN A 15 14.71 -18.45 40.98
N ILE A 16 14.81 -19.77 40.80
CA ILE A 16 15.74 -20.62 41.49
C ILE A 16 16.68 -21.32 40.51
N THR A 17 17.81 -21.82 41.02
CA THR A 17 18.74 -22.58 40.20
C THR A 17 18.15 -23.95 39.83
N ASP A 18 18.56 -24.53 38.72
CA ASP A 18 18.07 -25.82 38.23
C ASP A 18 18.26 -26.94 39.28
N THR A 19 19.35 -26.87 40.05
CA THR A 19 19.67 -27.84 41.13
C THR A 19 18.71 -27.69 42.33
N ALA A 20 18.20 -26.48 42.60
CA ALA A 20 17.26 -26.23 43.69
C ALA A 20 15.79 -26.43 43.27
N ALA A 21 15.53 -26.65 41.99
CA ALA A 21 14.19 -26.77 41.40
C ALA A 21 13.67 -28.21 41.38
N GLU A 22 14.16 -29.08 42.25
CA GLU A 22 13.70 -30.48 42.30
C GLU A 22 12.18 -30.58 42.47
N GLY A 23 11.52 -31.32 41.57
CA GLY A 23 10.05 -31.42 41.51
C GLY A 23 9.33 -30.23 40.90
N GLN A 24 10.04 -29.38 40.16
CA GLN A 24 9.46 -28.23 39.43
C GLN A 24 9.99 -28.21 38.01
N TYR A 25 9.21 -27.54 37.11
CA TYR A 25 9.69 -27.22 35.77
C TYR A 25 10.43 -25.88 35.81
N VAL A 26 11.64 -25.84 35.27
CA VAL A 26 12.48 -24.61 35.25
C VAL A 26 12.38 -23.85 33.95
N ASP A 27 12.09 -24.54 32.84
CA ASP A 27 11.91 -23.92 31.53
C ASP A 27 11.01 -24.79 30.63
N GLY A 28 10.49 -24.18 29.56
CA GLY A 28 9.71 -24.83 28.52
C GLY A 28 9.08 -23.86 27.55
N ASP A 29 9.00 -24.26 26.28
CA ASP A 29 8.41 -23.53 25.20
C ASP A 29 7.17 -24.25 24.67
N PHE A 30 6.16 -23.47 24.24
CA PHE A 30 4.91 -23.99 23.67
C PHE A 30 4.15 -24.97 24.56
N VAL A 31 4.24 -24.78 25.88
CA VAL A 31 3.57 -25.60 26.89
C VAL A 31 2.62 -24.74 27.71
N ARG A 32 1.43 -25.27 27.96
CA ARG A 32 0.50 -24.75 28.97
C ARG A 32 0.24 -25.82 30.04
N PHE A 33 -0.09 -25.40 31.24
CA PHE A 33 -0.49 -26.32 32.31
C PHE A 33 -2.03 -26.36 32.39
N ARG A 34 -2.59 -27.55 32.27
CA ARG A 34 -4.02 -27.80 32.40
C ARG A 34 -4.25 -28.93 33.40
N TYR A 35 -5.11 -28.67 34.37
CA TYR A 35 -5.36 -29.62 35.45
C TYR A 35 -4.10 -30.13 36.17
N GLY A 36 -3.07 -29.28 36.25
CA GLY A 36 -1.79 -29.64 36.88
C GLY A 36 -0.78 -30.37 35.97
N PHE A 37 -1.15 -30.70 34.75
CA PHE A 37 -0.27 -31.39 33.80
C PHE A 37 0.20 -30.46 32.67
N PRO A 38 1.47 -30.59 32.21
CA PRO A 38 1.93 -29.87 31.04
C PRO A 38 1.26 -30.44 29.80
N GLU A 39 0.68 -29.54 29.02
CA GLU A 39 0.05 -29.84 27.74
C GLU A 39 0.70 -29.00 26.65
N LYS A 40 1.02 -29.60 25.53
CA LYS A 40 1.58 -28.89 24.38
C LYS A 40 0.55 -27.90 23.84
N VAL A 41 0.94 -26.65 23.70
CA VAL A 41 0.15 -25.66 22.97
C VAL A 41 0.14 -26.07 21.50
N GLY A 42 -1.05 -26.18 20.90
CA GLY A 42 -1.20 -26.51 19.49
C GLY A 42 -0.47 -25.52 18.58
N GLY A 43 -0.19 -25.92 17.37
CA GLY A 43 0.42 -25.04 16.37
C GLY A 43 -0.54 -23.93 15.91
N TRP A 44 -0.01 -23.00 15.14
CA TRP A 44 -0.77 -21.94 14.51
C TRP A 44 -1.51 -22.49 13.27
N SER A 45 -2.76 -22.16 13.13
CA SER A 45 -3.50 -22.39 11.88
C SER A 45 -3.82 -21.05 11.22
N LYS A 46 -3.81 -21.02 9.90
CA LYS A 46 -4.25 -19.84 9.16
C LYS A 46 -5.76 -19.66 9.35
N ILE A 47 -6.19 -18.44 9.68
CA ILE A 47 -7.61 -18.09 9.75
C ILE A 47 -8.24 -18.10 8.35
N THR A 48 -7.43 -17.77 7.34
CA THR A 48 -7.84 -17.70 5.94
C THR A 48 -6.71 -18.11 5.01
N THR A 49 -7.07 -18.53 3.80
CA THR A 49 -6.12 -18.77 2.71
C THR A 49 -5.80 -17.50 1.91
N ASN A 50 -6.58 -16.43 2.08
CA ASN A 50 -6.39 -15.18 1.37
C ASN A 50 -5.10 -14.48 1.81
N THR A 51 -4.38 -13.94 0.85
CA THR A 51 -3.19 -13.10 1.08
C THR A 51 -3.61 -11.64 1.02
N LEU A 52 -3.28 -10.88 2.06
CA LEU A 52 -3.53 -9.44 2.09
C LEU A 52 -2.49 -8.70 1.24
N ALA A 53 -2.89 -7.60 0.63
CA ALA A 53 -1.97 -6.71 -0.07
C ALA A 53 -1.00 -6.06 0.92
N GLY A 54 0.28 -6.38 0.79
CA GLY A 54 1.34 -5.86 1.65
C GLY A 54 1.53 -6.65 2.96
N ALA A 55 2.54 -6.25 3.74
CA ALA A 55 2.85 -6.85 5.04
C ALA A 55 2.05 -6.17 6.14
N THR A 56 1.40 -6.95 7.01
CA THR A 56 0.69 -6.42 8.17
C THR A 56 1.63 -5.66 9.09
N ARG A 57 1.26 -4.42 9.44
CA ARG A 57 2.03 -3.51 10.30
C ARG A 57 1.36 -3.28 11.64
N ALA A 58 0.03 -3.23 11.64
CA ALA A 58 -0.76 -3.02 12.85
C ALA A 58 -2.08 -3.75 12.75
N GLN A 59 -2.66 -4.06 13.90
CA GLN A 59 -4.02 -4.56 14.00
C GLN A 59 -4.71 -3.94 15.21
N HIS A 60 -6.01 -3.74 15.09
CA HIS A 60 -6.86 -3.27 16.17
C HIS A 60 -8.16 -4.06 16.17
N GLN A 61 -8.64 -4.40 17.36
CA GLN A 61 -9.90 -5.14 17.52
C GLN A 61 -10.89 -4.36 18.38
N TRP A 62 -12.16 -4.47 18.03
CA TRP A 62 -13.25 -3.91 18.82
C TRP A 62 -14.50 -4.76 18.68
N SER A 63 -15.48 -4.50 19.52
CA SER A 63 -16.83 -5.02 19.38
C SER A 63 -17.80 -3.86 19.27
N ASP A 64 -18.85 -4.02 18.45
CA ASP A 64 -19.97 -3.09 18.44
C ASP A 64 -20.95 -3.35 19.59
N LEU A 65 -22.01 -2.55 19.66
CA LEU A 65 -23.04 -2.67 20.69
C LEU A 65 -23.88 -3.94 20.56
N ASP A 66 -23.92 -4.55 19.39
CA ASP A 66 -24.61 -5.79 19.11
C ASP A 66 -23.76 -7.03 19.41
N GLY A 67 -22.50 -6.82 19.85
CA GLY A 67 -21.57 -7.89 20.20
C GLY A 67 -20.79 -8.48 19.02
N ASN A 68 -20.91 -7.91 17.82
CA ASN A 68 -20.09 -8.31 16.69
C ASN A 68 -18.64 -7.92 16.91
N ARG A 69 -17.73 -8.79 16.54
CA ARG A 69 -16.28 -8.58 16.71
C ARG A 69 -15.61 -8.28 15.38
N TYR A 70 -14.86 -7.22 15.35
CA TYR A 70 -14.12 -6.74 14.19
C TYR A 70 -12.64 -6.70 14.48
N VAL A 71 -11.83 -7.00 13.47
CA VAL A 71 -10.37 -6.80 13.51
C VAL A 71 -9.99 -6.00 12.28
N VAL A 72 -9.49 -4.77 12.48
CA VAL A 72 -8.88 -4.02 11.40
C VAL A 72 -7.40 -4.37 11.30
N ILE A 73 -6.92 -4.51 10.08
CA ILE A 73 -5.54 -4.86 9.77
C ILE A 73 -5.00 -3.79 8.83
N GLY A 74 -4.00 -3.05 9.30
CA GLY A 74 -3.26 -2.09 8.50
C GLY A 74 -2.00 -2.72 7.91
N THR A 75 -1.87 -2.65 6.60
CA THR A 75 -0.63 -2.96 5.90
C THR A 75 0.05 -1.67 5.45
N GLN A 76 1.24 -1.73 4.87
CA GLN A 76 1.86 -0.56 4.26
C GLN A 76 1.15 -0.09 2.98
N LYS A 77 0.17 -0.86 2.47
CA LYS A 77 -0.49 -0.61 1.19
C LYS A 77 -2.00 -0.43 1.28
N ALA A 78 -2.66 -1.06 2.27
CA ALA A 78 -4.11 -1.11 2.35
C ALA A 78 -4.61 -1.31 3.79
N LEU A 79 -5.90 -1.05 4.00
CA LEU A 79 -6.63 -1.28 5.24
C LEU A 79 -7.72 -2.33 5.01
N PHE A 80 -7.77 -3.31 5.88
CA PHE A 80 -8.75 -4.39 5.80
C PHE A 80 -9.51 -4.54 7.11
N ILE A 81 -10.78 -4.88 7.03
CA ILE A 81 -11.56 -5.37 8.18
C ILE A 81 -11.78 -6.87 8.01
N TYR A 82 -11.44 -7.62 9.04
CA TYR A 82 -11.85 -9.02 9.18
C TYR A 82 -13.13 -9.10 10.00
N TYR A 83 -14.18 -9.66 9.41
CA TYR A 83 -15.48 -9.89 10.04
C TYR A 83 -16.16 -11.11 9.43
N GLY A 84 -16.81 -11.94 10.25
CA GLY A 84 -17.59 -13.07 9.78
C GLY A 84 -16.84 -14.13 8.97
N GLY A 85 -15.50 -14.22 9.13
CA GLY A 85 -14.66 -15.14 8.34
C GLY A 85 -14.14 -14.58 7.02
N ALA A 86 -14.49 -13.35 6.67
CA ALA A 86 -14.07 -12.68 5.42
C ALA A 86 -13.26 -11.41 5.69
N TYR A 87 -12.47 -11.02 4.70
CA TYR A 87 -11.77 -9.73 4.67
C TYR A 87 -12.49 -8.78 3.74
N TYR A 88 -12.68 -7.56 4.23
CA TYR A 88 -13.25 -6.44 3.49
C TYR A 88 -12.19 -5.36 3.36
N ASP A 89 -11.90 -4.96 2.13
CA ASP A 89 -11.00 -3.85 1.85
C ASP A 89 -11.75 -2.53 2.13
N ILE A 90 -11.20 -1.73 3.03
CA ILE A 90 -11.74 -0.43 3.43
C ILE A 90 -10.77 0.70 3.13
N THR A 91 -9.78 0.44 2.29
CA THR A 91 -8.78 1.45 1.91
C THR A 91 -9.49 2.62 1.23
N PRO A 92 -9.29 3.86 1.68
CA PRO A 92 -9.86 5.03 1.02
C PRO A 92 -9.40 5.10 -0.43
N LEU A 93 -10.33 5.47 -1.31
CA LEU A 93 -10.07 5.65 -2.74
C LEU A 93 -9.96 7.14 -3.08
N GLU A 94 -9.06 7.46 -3.99
CA GLU A 94 -8.98 8.79 -4.59
C GLU A 94 -10.12 8.98 -5.61
N THR A 95 -10.29 10.22 -6.06
CA THR A 95 -11.28 10.56 -7.12
C THR A 95 -11.03 9.70 -8.36
N ALA A 96 -12.11 9.20 -8.93
CA ALA A 96 -12.07 8.40 -10.16
C ALA A 96 -11.42 9.16 -11.32
N GLN A 97 -10.55 8.46 -12.05
CA GLN A 97 -9.92 8.97 -13.26
C GLN A 97 -10.41 8.18 -14.48
N THR A 98 -10.94 8.88 -15.46
CA THR A 98 -11.55 8.33 -16.67
C THR A 98 -10.65 8.47 -17.89
N GLY A 99 -11.02 7.81 -18.98
CA GLY A 99 -10.34 7.96 -20.28
C GLY A 99 -9.17 7.00 -20.49
N GLY A 100 -9.02 5.99 -19.63
CA GLY A 100 -8.04 4.94 -19.85
C GLY A 100 -8.41 4.02 -21.00
N THR A 101 -7.41 3.51 -21.73
CA THR A 101 -7.52 2.46 -22.75
C THR A 101 -6.50 1.37 -22.51
N PHE A 102 -6.63 0.24 -23.21
CA PHE A 102 -5.77 -0.92 -23.00
C PHE A 102 -4.95 -1.26 -24.24
N ASP A 103 -3.69 -1.65 -24.01
CA ASP A 103 -2.87 -2.36 -24.98
C ASP A 103 -2.63 -3.78 -24.48
N THR A 104 -2.79 -4.74 -25.34
CA THR A 104 -2.53 -6.16 -25.07
C THR A 104 -1.56 -6.74 -26.08
N THR A 105 -0.84 -7.77 -25.66
CA THR A 105 0.03 -8.57 -26.52
C THR A 105 -0.48 -10.01 -26.49
N ASN A 106 -0.67 -10.61 -27.66
CA ASN A 106 -1.13 -11.99 -27.77
C ASN A 106 -0.25 -12.93 -26.94
N THR A 107 -0.89 -13.86 -26.24
CA THR A 107 -0.26 -14.84 -25.33
C THR A 107 0.47 -14.24 -24.11
N SER A 108 0.33 -12.95 -23.83
CA SER A 108 0.88 -12.29 -22.65
C SER A 108 -0.19 -12.01 -21.60
N PRO A 109 0.08 -12.21 -20.31
CA PRO A 109 -0.81 -11.79 -19.24
C PRO A 109 -0.63 -10.31 -18.89
N THR A 110 0.40 -9.65 -19.43
CA THR A 110 0.65 -8.23 -19.17
C THR A 110 -0.24 -7.38 -20.04
N VAL A 111 -0.99 -6.49 -19.39
CA VAL A 111 -1.83 -5.49 -20.04
C VAL A 111 -1.28 -4.11 -19.71
N THR A 112 -1.09 -3.27 -20.71
CA THR A 112 -0.75 -1.88 -20.53
C THR A 112 -2.01 -1.05 -20.51
N VAL A 113 -2.15 -0.20 -19.51
CA VAL A 113 -3.23 0.80 -19.41
C VAL A 113 -2.65 2.15 -19.81
N ASN A 114 -3.24 2.75 -20.83
CA ASN A 114 -2.90 4.09 -21.30
C ASN A 114 -3.83 5.08 -20.60
N LEU A 115 -3.32 5.91 -19.71
CA LEU A 115 -4.07 6.89 -18.95
C LEU A 115 -3.18 8.09 -18.62
N VAL A 116 -3.48 9.22 -19.26
CA VAL A 116 -2.66 10.42 -19.14
C VAL A 116 -2.70 10.96 -17.70
N GLY A 117 -1.52 11.25 -17.16
CA GLY A 117 -1.41 11.90 -15.85
C GLY A 117 -1.93 11.07 -14.68
N HIS A 118 -1.85 9.75 -14.74
CA HIS A 118 -2.39 8.86 -13.71
C HIS A 118 -1.65 8.93 -12.36
N ASN A 119 -0.45 9.51 -12.31
CA ASN A 119 0.36 9.72 -11.09
C ASN A 119 0.59 8.45 -10.23
N MET A 120 0.54 7.27 -10.82
CA MET A 120 0.85 6.01 -10.15
C MET A 120 2.29 5.59 -10.43
N ILE A 121 2.88 4.92 -9.47
CA ILE A 121 4.21 4.31 -9.57
C ILE A 121 4.10 2.79 -9.37
N ALA A 122 5.14 2.06 -9.73
CA ALA A 122 5.20 0.62 -9.49
C ALA A 122 4.98 0.30 -8.00
N GLY A 123 4.10 -0.67 -7.74
CA GLY A 123 3.69 -1.05 -6.39
C GLY A 123 2.48 -0.30 -5.83
N ASP A 124 1.92 0.67 -6.53
CA ASP A 124 0.64 1.30 -6.17
C ASP A 124 -0.52 0.34 -6.46
N TYR A 125 -1.62 0.54 -5.73
CA TYR A 125 -2.84 -0.23 -5.89
C TYR A 125 -3.99 0.65 -6.38
N PHE A 126 -4.87 0.03 -7.16
CA PHE A 126 -6.07 0.68 -7.68
C PHE A 126 -7.15 -0.36 -8.00
N THR A 127 -8.36 0.11 -8.23
CA THR A 127 -9.50 -0.69 -8.71
C THR A 127 -10.06 -0.10 -9.99
N PHE A 128 -10.63 -0.94 -10.84
CA PHE A 128 -11.45 -0.48 -11.95
C PHE A 128 -12.91 -0.35 -11.49
N THR A 129 -13.53 0.80 -11.76
CA THR A 129 -14.95 1.05 -11.46
C THR A 129 -15.85 0.92 -12.68
N SER A 130 -15.30 1.10 -13.87
CA SER A 130 -16.00 0.89 -15.14
C SER A 130 -15.00 0.40 -16.18
N VAL A 131 -15.34 -0.67 -16.87
CA VAL A 131 -14.46 -1.25 -17.90
C VAL A 131 -15.27 -1.71 -19.11
N THR A 132 -14.84 -1.27 -20.28
CA THR A 132 -15.12 -1.90 -21.57
C THR A 132 -13.85 -2.64 -21.97
N PRO A 133 -13.84 -3.98 -21.96
CA PRO A 133 -12.62 -4.75 -22.23
C PRO A 133 -12.06 -4.49 -23.63
N PRO A 134 -10.75 -4.69 -23.84
CA PRO A 134 -10.14 -4.61 -25.16
C PRO A 134 -10.72 -5.66 -26.11
N VAL A 135 -11.06 -5.25 -27.29
CA VAL A 135 -11.77 -6.08 -28.29
C VAL A 135 -10.92 -7.27 -28.73
N GLY A 136 -11.50 -8.47 -28.66
CA GLY A 136 -10.86 -9.71 -29.10
C GLY A 136 -9.81 -10.26 -28.14
N ALA A 137 -9.48 -9.57 -27.05
CA ALA A 137 -8.45 -10.02 -26.11
C ALA A 137 -8.88 -11.21 -25.23
N GLY A 138 -10.16 -11.61 -25.29
CA GLY A 138 -10.68 -12.72 -24.49
C GLY A 138 -11.02 -12.35 -23.04
N TYR A 139 -10.94 -11.05 -22.70
CA TYR A 139 -11.31 -10.55 -21.38
C TYR A 139 -12.78 -10.11 -21.33
N THR A 140 -13.37 -10.28 -20.17
CA THR A 140 -14.70 -9.74 -19.82
C THR A 140 -14.54 -8.62 -18.80
N ALA A 141 -15.58 -7.81 -18.61
CA ALA A 141 -15.54 -6.77 -17.56
C ALA A 141 -15.25 -7.36 -16.17
N ALA A 142 -15.79 -8.54 -15.86
CA ALA A 142 -15.56 -9.23 -14.60
C ALA A 142 -14.08 -9.60 -14.33
N ASN A 143 -13.25 -9.68 -15.36
CA ASN A 143 -11.81 -9.87 -15.17
C ASN A 143 -11.10 -8.63 -14.60
N PHE A 144 -11.77 -7.48 -14.60
CA PHE A 144 -11.21 -6.21 -14.13
C PHE A 144 -11.96 -5.67 -12.91
N THR A 145 -13.28 -5.85 -12.83
CA THR A 145 -14.09 -5.32 -11.73
C THR A 145 -14.01 -6.20 -10.48
N ASP A 146 -14.36 -5.62 -9.35
CA ASP A 146 -14.43 -6.28 -8.03
C ASP A 146 -13.11 -6.90 -7.53
N GLN A 147 -11.99 -6.40 -8.06
CA GLN A 147 -10.66 -6.80 -7.61
C GLN A 147 -9.68 -5.62 -7.61
N THR A 148 -8.61 -5.78 -6.85
CA THR A 148 -7.54 -4.80 -6.73
C THR A 148 -6.36 -5.22 -7.59
N PHE A 149 -5.81 -4.26 -8.32
CA PHE A 149 -4.63 -4.45 -9.16
C PHE A 149 -3.42 -3.74 -8.58
N GLU A 150 -2.26 -4.34 -8.74
CA GLU A 150 -0.96 -3.73 -8.46
C GLU A 150 -0.35 -3.21 -9.77
N VAL A 151 0.17 -2.00 -9.74
CA VAL A 151 0.97 -1.42 -10.83
C VAL A 151 2.33 -2.09 -10.85
N ILE A 152 2.66 -2.78 -11.94
CA ILE A 152 3.94 -3.49 -12.09
C ILE A 152 5.04 -2.54 -12.56
N SER A 153 4.73 -1.72 -13.55
CA SER A 153 5.61 -0.66 -14.05
C SER A 153 4.79 0.53 -14.50
N SER A 154 5.38 1.72 -14.50
CA SER A 154 4.68 2.93 -14.91
C SER A 154 5.59 3.91 -15.63
N THR A 155 4.99 4.70 -16.50
CA THR A 155 5.50 5.93 -17.09
C THR A 155 4.60 7.08 -16.68
N ILE A 156 4.76 8.25 -17.25
CA ILE A 156 3.88 9.40 -16.94
C ILE A 156 2.44 9.19 -17.43
N ASN A 157 2.23 8.41 -18.50
CA ASN A 157 0.95 8.24 -19.17
C ASN A 157 0.51 6.79 -19.34
N THR A 158 1.30 5.83 -18.92
CA THR A 158 0.99 4.41 -19.04
C THR A 158 1.43 3.64 -17.80
N PHE A 159 0.72 2.58 -17.49
CA PHE A 159 1.17 1.62 -16.48
C PHE A 159 0.78 0.20 -16.89
N THR A 160 1.48 -0.79 -16.34
CA THR A 160 1.23 -2.20 -16.63
C THR A 160 0.63 -2.93 -15.44
N ILE A 161 -0.24 -3.87 -15.74
CA ILE A 161 -0.83 -4.81 -14.78
C ILE A 161 -0.64 -6.24 -15.27
N THR A 162 -0.80 -7.20 -14.39
CA THR A 162 -0.80 -8.63 -14.73
C THR A 162 -2.20 -9.20 -14.56
N MET A 163 -2.73 -9.79 -15.62
CA MET A 163 -4.00 -10.49 -15.63
C MET A 163 -3.82 -11.96 -15.24
N ALA A 164 -4.89 -12.60 -14.77
CA ALA A 164 -4.88 -14.02 -14.43
C ALA A 164 -4.74 -14.93 -15.66
N THR A 165 -5.12 -14.45 -16.83
CA THR A 165 -5.08 -15.18 -18.11
C THR A 165 -4.36 -14.36 -19.17
N ASN A 166 -3.83 -15.06 -20.18
CA ASN A 166 -3.17 -14.40 -21.30
C ASN A 166 -4.19 -13.75 -22.24
N ALA A 167 -3.80 -12.64 -22.85
CA ALA A 167 -4.58 -12.02 -23.93
C ALA A 167 -4.60 -12.91 -25.19
N GLY A 168 -5.76 -12.99 -25.83
CA GLY A 168 -5.95 -13.75 -27.06
C GLY A 168 -5.52 -13.03 -28.34
N VAL A 169 -5.22 -11.73 -28.26
CA VAL A 169 -4.86 -10.89 -29.40
C VAL A 169 -3.97 -9.73 -29.00
N THR A 170 -3.18 -9.23 -29.94
CA THR A 170 -2.44 -7.97 -29.79
C THR A 170 -3.31 -6.83 -30.29
N VAL A 171 -3.66 -5.90 -29.42
CA VAL A 171 -4.38 -4.65 -29.75
C VAL A 171 -3.76 -3.47 -28.99
N ALA A 172 -3.91 -2.27 -29.56
CA ALA A 172 -3.46 -1.03 -28.96
C ALA A 172 -4.61 -0.02 -28.87
N GLY A 173 -4.69 0.73 -27.77
CA GLY A 173 -5.68 1.77 -27.55
C GLY A 173 -7.13 1.28 -27.57
N SER A 174 -7.38 0.02 -27.22
CA SER A 174 -8.69 -0.62 -27.30
C SER A 174 -9.40 -0.64 -25.95
N GLY A 175 -10.74 -0.64 -25.99
CA GLY A 175 -11.56 -0.62 -24.79
C GLY A 175 -11.57 0.72 -24.08
N ALA A 176 -12.12 0.75 -22.89
CA ALA A 176 -12.15 1.95 -22.04
C ALA A 176 -12.13 1.57 -20.57
N CYS A 177 -11.53 2.40 -19.72
CA CYS A 177 -11.59 2.19 -18.28
C CYS A 177 -11.66 3.48 -17.48
N THR A 178 -12.24 3.32 -16.29
CA THR A 178 -12.19 4.29 -15.19
C THR A 178 -11.55 3.60 -14.01
N ILE A 179 -10.59 4.26 -13.38
CA ILE A 179 -9.88 3.73 -12.22
C ILE A 179 -10.09 4.61 -10.99
N ASN A 180 -10.07 3.97 -9.81
CA ASN A 180 -9.91 4.64 -8.53
C ASN A 180 -8.61 4.15 -7.89
N ARG A 181 -7.69 5.07 -7.66
CA ARG A 181 -6.43 4.78 -6.96
C ARG A 181 -6.68 4.67 -5.47
N TYR A 182 -5.92 3.83 -4.80
CA TYR A 182 -5.87 3.82 -3.36
C TYR A 182 -5.19 5.08 -2.85
N VAL A 183 -5.79 5.69 -1.82
CA VAL A 183 -5.11 6.76 -1.08
C VAL A 183 -3.84 6.17 -0.50
N LYS A 184 -2.74 6.80 -0.79
CA LYS A 184 -1.44 6.35 -0.35
C LYS A 184 -1.32 6.45 1.17
N VAL A 185 -1.14 5.31 1.84
CA VAL A 185 -0.92 5.22 3.28
C VAL A 185 0.58 5.14 3.57
N GLY A 186 1.11 6.19 4.14
CA GLY A 186 2.52 6.30 4.51
C GLY A 186 3.33 7.23 3.61
N PRO A 187 4.58 7.48 3.95
CA PRO A 187 5.45 8.33 3.17
C PRO A 187 5.78 7.63 1.86
N ILE A 188 5.13 8.06 0.82
CA ILE A 188 5.52 7.70 -0.52
C ILE A 188 6.59 8.68 -0.89
N GLY A 189 7.76 8.16 -1.18
CA GLY A 189 8.86 8.98 -1.54
C GLY A 189 8.44 10.18 -2.39
N GLN A 190 8.72 11.35 -1.90
CA GLN A 190 8.74 12.62 -2.61
C GLN A 190 7.43 13.18 -3.22
N THR A 191 6.30 12.49 -3.18
CA THR A 191 5.06 13.02 -3.78
C THR A 191 4.39 14.08 -2.92
N PHE A 192 4.65 14.07 -1.62
CA PHE A 192 4.19 15.10 -0.68
C PHE A 192 5.43 15.79 -0.11
N GLY A 193 5.68 17.01 -0.52
CA GLY A 193 6.80 17.82 -0.02
C GLY A 193 6.70 18.18 1.47
N PHE A 194 5.77 17.55 2.22
CA PHE A 194 5.47 17.84 3.61
C PHE A 194 5.41 16.55 4.42
N GLY A 195 6.01 16.56 5.59
CA GLY A 195 5.99 15.46 6.54
C GLY A 195 7.38 15.18 7.12
N PHE A 196 7.40 14.43 8.23
CA PHE A 196 8.65 14.00 8.85
C PHE A 196 9.40 13.07 7.90
N GLY A 197 10.59 13.49 7.50
CA GLY A 197 11.41 12.75 6.52
C GLY A 197 11.18 13.16 5.05
N THR A 198 10.30 14.11 4.79
CA THR A 198 10.02 14.61 3.44
C THR A 198 10.12 16.14 3.43
N GLY A 199 10.69 16.73 2.39
CA GLY A 199 10.86 18.18 2.27
C GLY A 199 12.07 18.74 2.97
N GLY A 200 12.14 20.05 3.14
CA GLY A 200 13.31 20.77 3.61
C GLY A 200 13.83 20.38 5.02
N TYR A 201 13.06 19.66 5.80
CA TYR A 201 13.45 19.14 7.13
C TYR A 201 13.80 17.65 7.11
N GLY A 202 13.63 16.98 6.01
CA GLY A 202 13.84 15.54 5.87
C GLY A 202 13.81 15.06 4.44
N GLY A 203 13.92 15.94 3.50
CA GLY A 203 14.51 15.64 2.24
C GLY A 203 13.65 15.31 1.04
N ALA A 204 12.43 15.71 0.86
CA ALA A 204 11.91 15.71 -0.51
C ALA A 204 12.47 16.90 -1.26
N SER A 205 13.08 16.67 -2.41
CA SER A 205 13.34 17.73 -3.36
C SER A 205 12.01 18.34 -3.76
N GLY A 206 11.80 19.63 -3.49
CA GLY A 206 10.64 20.35 -4.01
C GLY A 206 10.60 20.25 -5.54
N LEU A 207 9.44 20.50 -6.12
CA LEU A 207 9.35 20.64 -7.56
C LEU A 207 10.33 21.71 -8.03
N THR A 208 11.14 21.38 -9.01
CA THR A 208 12.13 22.28 -9.59
C THR A 208 11.78 22.59 -11.03
N THR A 209 12.00 23.83 -11.42
CA THR A 209 11.93 24.27 -12.81
C THR A 209 13.02 25.30 -13.05
N THR A 210 13.23 25.66 -14.27
CA THR A 210 14.16 26.74 -14.65
C THR A 210 13.41 28.02 -14.94
N LEU A 211 14.05 29.14 -14.72
CA LEU A 211 13.54 30.43 -15.17
C LEU A 211 13.55 30.50 -16.71
N ASP A 212 12.52 31.09 -17.28
CA ASP A 212 12.44 31.41 -18.71
C ASP A 212 13.07 32.79 -18.95
N GLY A 213 14.36 32.87 -18.73
CA GLY A 213 15.14 34.09 -18.82
C GLY A 213 15.91 34.43 -17.55
N ALA A 214 16.78 35.42 -17.61
CA ALA A 214 17.53 35.89 -16.47
C ALA A 214 16.63 36.66 -15.50
N LEU A 215 16.81 36.42 -14.21
CA LEU A 215 16.20 37.24 -13.17
C LEU A 215 16.95 38.56 -13.11
N LEU A 216 16.27 39.65 -13.33
CA LEU A 216 16.85 40.98 -13.29
C LEU A 216 16.81 41.54 -11.86
N ASP A 217 17.87 42.22 -11.47
CA ASP A 217 17.96 42.92 -10.17
C ASP A 217 17.24 44.28 -10.25
N ASP A 218 15.96 44.20 -10.62
CA ASP A 218 15.07 45.36 -10.66
C ASP A 218 13.60 44.93 -10.44
N THR A 219 12.69 45.85 -10.48
CA THR A 219 11.25 45.61 -10.34
C THR A 219 10.61 45.01 -11.59
N ALA A 220 11.39 44.73 -12.64
CA ALA A 220 10.84 44.30 -13.95
C ALA A 220 10.61 42.75 -13.99
N GLY A 221 11.16 41.99 -13.08
CA GLY A 221 11.01 40.53 -13.05
C GLY A 221 11.78 39.80 -14.15
N THR A 222 11.47 38.54 -14.37
CA THR A 222 12.08 37.71 -15.40
C THR A 222 11.70 38.23 -16.81
N GLY A 223 12.70 38.48 -17.64
CA GLY A 223 12.45 38.96 -19.02
C GLY A 223 11.88 40.37 -19.12
N GLY A 224 11.95 41.18 -18.07
CA GLY A 224 11.41 42.54 -18.05
C GLY A 224 9.88 42.62 -17.89
N SER A 225 9.26 41.59 -17.34
CA SER A 225 7.79 41.46 -17.20
C SER A 225 7.23 42.08 -15.91
N GLY A 226 7.93 43.00 -15.28
CA GLY A 226 7.48 43.66 -14.03
C GLY A 226 7.63 42.72 -12.81
N THR A 227 6.58 42.58 -12.02
CA THR A 227 6.57 41.76 -10.80
C THR A 227 6.37 40.26 -11.06
N SER A 228 6.35 39.82 -12.31
CA SER A 228 6.14 38.42 -12.67
C SER A 228 7.44 37.68 -12.90
N ILE A 229 7.56 36.48 -12.36
CA ILE A 229 8.64 35.54 -12.63
C ILE A 229 8.10 34.47 -13.58
N THR A 230 8.69 34.39 -14.77
CA THR A 230 8.28 33.38 -15.77
C THR A 230 9.09 32.11 -15.60
N LEU A 231 8.40 30.99 -15.51
CA LEU A 231 9.01 29.66 -15.39
C LEU A 231 8.88 28.90 -16.71
N THR A 232 9.87 28.10 -17.04
CA THR A 232 9.86 27.24 -18.23
C THR A 232 8.70 26.24 -18.20
N SER A 233 8.31 25.79 -17.00
CA SER A 233 7.16 24.92 -16.80
C SER A 233 6.57 25.13 -15.41
N THR A 234 5.25 25.18 -15.32
CA THR A 234 4.49 25.23 -14.07
C THR A 234 3.79 23.90 -13.77
N THR A 235 4.04 22.88 -14.57
CA THR A 235 3.39 21.57 -14.41
C THR A 235 3.70 20.98 -13.04
N GLY A 236 2.65 20.68 -12.28
CA GLY A 236 2.76 20.11 -10.93
C GLY A 236 2.89 21.14 -9.81
N PHE A 237 3.11 22.43 -10.13
CA PHE A 237 3.13 23.46 -9.10
C PHE A 237 1.70 23.82 -8.65
N PRO A 238 1.50 24.08 -7.35
CA PRO A 238 0.23 24.60 -6.86
C PRO A 238 0.00 26.03 -7.37
N THR A 239 -1.26 26.47 -7.35
CA THR A 239 -1.67 27.83 -7.79
C THR A 239 -1.15 28.95 -6.88
N SER A 240 -0.68 28.60 -5.68
CA SER A 240 -0.08 29.55 -4.72
C SER A 240 0.91 28.80 -3.84
N GLY A 241 1.93 29.49 -3.38
CA GLY A 241 2.96 28.91 -2.51
C GLY A 241 4.18 29.81 -2.42
N VAL A 242 5.19 29.33 -1.73
CA VAL A 242 6.49 29.97 -1.60
C VAL A 242 7.47 29.26 -2.54
N ILE A 243 8.17 29.99 -3.36
CA ILE A 243 9.22 29.47 -4.23
C ILE A 243 10.59 29.83 -3.67
N LYS A 244 11.58 29.00 -3.97
CA LYS A 244 12.97 29.23 -3.60
C LYS A 244 13.77 29.47 -4.87
N VAL A 245 14.45 30.62 -4.95
CA VAL A 245 15.36 30.96 -6.02
C VAL A 245 16.76 31.08 -5.45
N GLY A 246 17.66 30.17 -5.81
CA GLY A 246 18.98 30.11 -5.20
C GLY A 246 18.92 29.79 -3.69
N ALA A 247 19.33 30.72 -2.85
CA ALA A 247 19.28 30.61 -1.39
C ALA A 247 18.08 31.33 -0.76
N GLU A 248 17.30 32.05 -1.54
CA GLU A 248 16.21 32.91 -1.08
C GLU A 248 14.83 32.29 -1.31
N PHE A 249 13.89 32.63 -0.43
CA PHE A 249 12.47 32.31 -0.57
C PHE A 249 11.70 33.54 -0.99
N ILE A 250 10.81 33.39 -1.95
CA ILE A 250 9.98 34.45 -2.53
C ILE A 250 8.52 34.06 -2.38
#